data_ee088f4cd412fc92e350d9ba0ee9e98c
#
_entry.id   ee088f4cd412fc92e350d9ba0ee9e98c
#
_cell.length_a   1.000
_cell.length_b   1.000
_cell.length_c   1.000
_cell.angle_alpha   90.00
_cell.angle_beta   90.00
_cell.angle_gamma   90.00
#
_symmetry.space_group_name_H-M   'P 1'
#
loop_
_entity.id
_entity.type
_entity.pdbx_description
1 polymer ?
#
loop_
_entity_poly.entity_id
_entity_poly.type
_entity_poly.pdbx_seq_one_letter_code
_entity_poly.pdbx_strand_id
1 'polypeptide(L)'
;MELKLYNTLSKTKELFVPIDKEDIRLYVCGPTVYDLAHIGNARPVIVFDLLYRILNNIFGKDNVTYIRNITDVDDKINNRAYAEYPNIFINDAINKITAGVIKSFHEDI
;
A
#
# COMPACT_ATOMS: atom_id res chain seq x y z
N MET A 1 18.04 17.69 -9.60
CA MET A 1 18.39 16.39 -8.96
C MET A 1 17.91 15.25 -9.85
N GLU A 2 18.76 14.29 -10.10
CA GLU A 2 18.39 13.08 -10.84
C GLU A 2 17.94 11.99 -9.88
N LEU A 3 16.78 11.40 -10.15
CA LEU A 3 16.25 10.26 -9.41
C LEU A 3 16.32 9.02 -10.29
N LYS A 4 17.03 8.00 -9.82
CA LYS A 4 17.11 6.70 -10.50
C LYS A 4 16.38 5.66 -9.70
N LEU A 5 15.52 4.89 -10.37
CA LEU A 5 14.72 3.83 -9.77
C LEU A 5 14.95 2.51 -10.51
N TYR A 6 14.92 1.41 -9.75
CA TYR A 6 14.96 0.08 -10.35
C TYR A 6 13.60 -0.23 -10.99
N ASN A 7 13.62 -0.55 -12.28
CA ASN A 7 12.43 -0.94 -13.02
C ASN A 7 12.42 -2.46 -13.21
N THR A 8 11.44 -3.13 -12.60
CA THR A 8 11.30 -4.58 -12.68
C THR A 8 11.03 -5.06 -14.11
N LEU A 9 10.38 -4.24 -14.92
CA LEU A 9 10.10 -4.60 -16.32
C LEU A 9 11.39 -4.70 -17.15
N SER A 10 12.28 -3.71 -17.03
CA SER A 10 13.57 -3.69 -17.73
C SER A 10 14.68 -4.41 -16.96
N LYS A 11 14.47 -4.69 -15.68
CA LYS A 11 15.44 -5.27 -14.75
C LYS A 11 16.72 -4.43 -14.63
N THR A 12 16.59 -3.13 -14.78
CA THR A 12 17.68 -2.17 -14.67
C THR A 12 17.28 -0.97 -13.83
N LYS A 13 18.30 -0.27 -13.32
CA LYS A 13 18.10 1.00 -12.64
C LYS A 13 18.08 2.11 -13.67
N GLU A 14 16.97 2.80 -13.77
CA GLU A 14 16.72 3.81 -14.80
C GLU A 14 16.52 5.19 -14.19
N LEU A 15 16.86 6.23 -14.96
CA LEU A 15 16.48 7.59 -14.63
C LEU A 15 14.95 7.72 -14.67
N PHE A 16 14.37 8.24 -13.60
CA PHE A 16 12.93 8.49 -13.55
C PHE A 16 12.58 9.69 -14.42
N VAL A 17 11.77 9.47 -15.43
CA VAL A 17 11.22 10.51 -16.30
C VAL A 17 9.70 10.41 -16.22
N PRO A 18 9.01 11.38 -15.57
CA PRO A 18 7.56 11.33 -15.47
C PRO A 18 6.90 11.58 -16.82
N ILE A 19 5.73 11.00 -17.02
CA ILE A 19 4.90 11.27 -18.19
C ILE A 19 4.49 12.75 -18.22
N ASP A 20 4.12 13.27 -17.04
CA ASP A 20 3.76 14.68 -16.83
C ASP A 20 4.43 15.18 -15.55
N LYS A 21 5.25 16.20 -15.65
CA LYS A 21 5.97 16.80 -14.51
C LYS A 21 5.05 17.52 -13.52
N GLU A 22 3.83 17.84 -13.93
CA GLU A 22 2.84 18.52 -13.12
C GLU A 22 1.81 17.55 -12.52
N ASP A 23 1.86 16.28 -12.89
CA ASP A 23 0.93 15.25 -12.42
C ASP A 23 1.66 13.90 -12.25
N ILE A 24 2.41 13.80 -11.16
CA ILE A 24 3.14 12.59 -10.81
C ILE A 24 2.30 11.75 -9.87
N ARG A 25 2.10 10.49 -10.22
CA ARG A 25 1.25 9.57 -9.47
C ARG A 25 2.07 8.39 -8.97
N LEU A 26 1.98 8.14 -7.67
CA LEU A 26 2.60 7.01 -7.00
C LEU A 26 1.51 6.12 -6.43
N TYR A 27 1.44 4.89 -6.92
CA TYR A 27 0.52 3.88 -6.40
C TYR A 27 1.30 2.76 -5.74
N VAL A 28 0.97 2.45 -4.50
CA VAL A 28 1.65 1.42 -3.71
C VAL A 28 0.64 0.43 -3.19
N CYS A 29 0.92 -0.86 -3.39
CA CYS A 29 0.12 -1.92 -2.78
C CYS A 29 0.34 -1.93 -1.27
N GLY A 30 -0.75 -1.80 -0.52
CA GLY A 30 -0.75 -1.88 0.93
C GLY A 30 -0.86 -3.32 1.44
N PRO A 31 -0.94 -3.50 2.75
CA PRO A 31 -1.03 -4.81 3.36
C PRO A 31 -2.36 -5.50 3.08
N THR A 32 -2.35 -6.84 3.17
CA THR A 32 -3.56 -7.63 3.24
C THR A 32 -4.09 -7.58 4.67
N VAL A 33 -5.35 -7.13 4.86
CA VAL A 33 -5.92 -6.86 6.19
C VAL A 33 -6.60 -8.09 6.78
N TYR A 34 -5.87 -9.18 6.94
CA TYR A 34 -6.35 -10.39 7.61
C TYR A 34 -5.84 -10.53 9.05
N ASP A 35 -4.82 -9.76 9.42
CA ASP A 35 -4.22 -9.76 10.75
C ASP A 35 -3.59 -8.39 11.04
N LEU A 36 -3.15 -8.20 12.28
CA LEU A 36 -2.50 -6.97 12.73
C LEU A 36 -1.22 -6.70 11.94
N ALA A 37 -0.90 -5.42 11.76
CA ALA A 37 0.33 -5.02 11.13
C ALA A 37 1.55 -5.45 11.98
N HIS A 38 2.64 -5.83 11.31
CA HIS A 38 3.90 -6.18 11.96
C HIS A 38 5.05 -5.42 11.30
N ILE A 39 6.25 -5.56 11.84
CA ILE A 39 7.43 -4.79 11.39
C ILE A 39 7.72 -4.98 9.89
N GLY A 40 7.43 -6.15 9.32
CA GLY A 40 7.57 -6.38 7.89
C GLY A 40 6.64 -5.52 7.03
N ASN A 41 5.50 -5.10 7.56
CA ASN A 41 4.58 -4.17 6.89
C ASN A 41 5.08 -2.71 6.96
N ALA A 42 5.91 -2.37 7.92
CA ALA A 42 6.45 -1.03 8.09
C ALA A 42 7.48 -0.68 7.01
N ARG A 43 8.24 -1.65 6.52
CA ARG A 43 9.29 -1.42 5.53
C ARG A 43 8.79 -0.73 4.25
N PRO A 44 7.74 -1.23 3.58
CA PRO A 44 7.21 -0.54 2.40
C PRO A 44 6.69 0.86 2.72
N VAL A 45 6.07 1.05 3.88
CA VAL A 45 5.57 2.36 4.31
C VAL A 45 6.69 3.37 4.42
N ILE A 46 7.80 2.99 5.07
CA ILE A 46 8.97 3.86 5.26
C ILE A 46 9.65 4.16 3.92
N VAL A 47 9.89 3.13 3.10
CA VAL A 47 10.57 3.26 1.80
C VAL A 47 9.77 4.16 0.86
N PHE A 48 8.47 3.96 0.75
CA PHE A 48 7.64 4.75 -0.16
C PHE A 48 7.31 6.13 0.39
N ASP A 49 7.31 6.32 1.71
CA ASP A 49 7.27 7.66 2.29
C ASP A 49 8.52 8.47 1.93
N LEU A 50 9.69 7.84 1.98
CA LEU A 50 10.93 8.48 1.52
C LEU A 50 10.84 8.86 0.05
N LEU A 51 10.40 7.95 -0.82
CA LEU A 51 10.21 8.23 -2.24
C LEU A 51 9.23 9.38 -2.46
N TYR A 52 8.11 9.40 -1.77
CA TYR A 52 7.13 10.48 -1.84
C TYR A 52 7.75 11.83 -1.48
N ARG A 53 8.55 11.89 -0.42
CA ARG A 53 9.23 13.13 0.00
C ARG A 53 10.25 13.59 -1.03
N ILE A 54 10.98 12.66 -1.64
CA ILE A 54 11.92 12.98 -2.72
C ILE A 54 11.19 13.55 -3.94
N LEU A 55 10.09 12.92 -4.35
CA LEU A 55 9.28 13.40 -5.47
C LEU A 55 8.70 14.79 -5.19
N ASN A 56 8.23 15.05 -3.97
CA ASN A 56 7.76 16.37 -3.57
C ASN A 56 8.87 17.42 -3.65
N ASN A 57 10.08 17.07 -3.26
CA ASN A 57 11.22 17.96 -3.31
C ASN A 57 11.65 18.29 -4.75
N ILE A 58 11.59 17.33 -5.65
CA ILE A 58 12.01 17.52 -7.06
C ILE A 58 10.93 18.22 -7.87
N PHE A 59 9.67 17.84 -7.74
CA PHE A 59 8.59 18.24 -8.64
C PHE A 59 7.56 19.19 -8.01
N GLY A 60 7.62 19.41 -6.71
CA GLY A 60 6.66 20.22 -5.97
C GLY A 60 5.54 19.38 -5.36
N LYS A 61 5.15 19.75 -4.14
CA LYS A 61 4.16 19.02 -3.34
C LYS A 61 2.80 18.91 -4.00
N ASP A 62 2.38 19.96 -4.72
CA ASP A 62 1.07 19.99 -5.36
C ASP A 62 1.00 19.15 -6.64
N ASN A 63 2.14 18.69 -7.13
CA ASN A 63 2.26 17.94 -8.37
C ASN A 63 2.36 16.42 -8.16
N VAL A 64 2.39 15.95 -6.92
CA VAL A 64 2.58 14.54 -6.57
C VAL A 64 1.39 14.01 -5.80
N THR A 65 0.81 12.93 -6.29
CA THR A 65 -0.28 12.21 -5.63
C THR A 65 0.21 10.82 -5.22
N TYR A 66 0.09 10.51 -3.94
CA TYR A 66 0.46 9.21 -3.38
C TYR A 66 -0.80 8.47 -2.95
N ILE A 67 -1.01 7.29 -3.52
CA ILE A 67 -2.14 6.42 -3.18
C ILE A 67 -1.61 5.07 -2.74
N ARG A 68 -2.08 4.60 -1.60
CA ARG A 68 -1.82 3.26 -1.09
C ARG A 68 -3.15 2.57 -0.85
N ASN A 69 -3.29 1.37 -1.41
CA ASN A 69 -4.48 0.56 -1.19
C ASN A 69 -4.37 -0.26 0.09
N ILE A 70 -5.48 -0.87 0.46
CA ILE A 70 -5.56 -1.92 1.48
C ILE A 70 -6.21 -3.11 0.81
N THR A 71 -5.56 -4.28 0.85
CA THR A 71 -6.10 -5.50 0.28
C THR A 71 -7.04 -6.16 1.30
N ASP A 72 -8.33 -6.16 1.02
CA ASP A 72 -9.37 -6.71 1.89
C ASP A 72 -10.05 -7.95 1.31
N VAL A 73 -9.60 -8.43 0.15
CA VAL A 73 -10.05 -9.67 -0.50
C VAL A 73 -8.84 -10.52 -0.85
N ASP A 74 -8.72 -11.69 -0.22
CA ASP A 74 -7.57 -12.57 -0.35
C ASP A 74 -7.95 -13.94 0.25
N ASP A 75 -7.29 -15.01 -0.18
CA ASP A 75 -7.56 -16.36 0.35
C ASP A 75 -7.35 -16.46 1.85
N LYS A 76 -6.35 -15.78 2.39
CA LYS A 76 -6.10 -15.76 3.84
C LYS A 76 -7.21 -15.06 4.61
N ILE A 77 -7.75 -13.97 4.07
CA ILE A 77 -8.91 -13.27 4.65
C ILE A 77 -10.12 -14.18 4.62
N ASN A 78 -10.40 -14.81 3.48
CA ASN A 78 -11.51 -15.73 3.31
C ASN A 78 -11.42 -16.91 4.27
N ASN A 79 -10.25 -17.53 4.39
CA ASN A 79 -10.03 -18.67 5.28
C ASN A 79 -10.21 -18.29 6.75
N ARG A 80 -9.72 -17.13 7.16
CA ARG A 80 -9.91 -16.63 8.52
C ARG A 80 -11.37 -16.33 8.82
N ALA A 81 -12.07 -15.72 7.86
CA ALA A 81 -13.51 -15.43 7.99
C ALA A 81 -14.32 -16.71 8.18
N TYR A 82 -13.97 -17.75 7.43
CA TYR A 82 -14.61 -19.06 7.55
C TYR A 82 -14.36 -19.71 8.90
N ALA A 83 -13.13 -19.60 9.42
CA ALA A 83 -12.75 -20.20 10.69
C ALA A 83 -13.39 -19.48 11.90
N GLU A 84 -13.46 -18.15 11.88
CA GLU A 84 -13.95 -17.35 13.00
C GLU A 84 -15.47 -17.15 12.98
N TYR A 85 -16.09 -17.11 11.79
CA TYR A 85 -17.52 -16.83 11.61
C TYR A 85 -18.19 -17.83 10.65
N PRO A 86 -18.22 -19.14 10.99
CA PRO A 86 -18.69 -20.16 10.05
C PRO A 86 -20.21 -20.13 9.79
N ASN A 87 -20.98 -19.46 10.65
CA ASN A 87 -22.44 -19.45 10.61
C ASN A 87 -23.05 -18.20 9.97
N ILE A 88 -22.23 -17.33 9.38
CA ILE A 88 -22.69 -16.12 8.70
C ILE A 88 -22.21 -16.11 7.25
N PHE A 89 -22.83 -15.24 6.44
CA PHE A 89 -22.38 -15.07 5.06
C PHE A 89 -20.91 -14.65 5.02
N ILE A 90 -20.15 -15.21 4.06
CA ILE A 90 -18.71 -14.96 3.96
C ILE A 90 -18.37 -13.47 3.83
N ASN A 91 -19.18 -12.70 3.10
CA ASN A 91 -18.94 -11.27 2.94
C ASN A 91 -19.07 -10.51 4.27
N ASP A 92 -20.04 -10.87 5.10
CA ASP A 92 -20.21 -10.26 6.42
C ASP A 92 -19.06 -10.65 7.37
N ALA A 93 -18.59 -11.90 7.29
CA ALA A 93 -17.44 -12.36 8.05
C ALA A 93 -16.17 -11.63 7.66
N ILE A 94 -15.93 -11.45 6.37
CA ILE A 94 -14.79 -10.69 5.83
C ILE A 94 -14.84 -9.25 6.36
N ASN A 95 -15.98 -8.60 6.28
CA ASN A 95 -16.13 -7.22 6.77
C ASN A 95 -15.84 -7.09 8.26
N LYS A 96 -16.27 -8.05 9.07
CA LYS A 96 -15.99 -8.05 10.52
C LYS A 96 -14.50 -8.17 10.84
N ILE A 97 -13.79 -9.02 10.10
CA ILE A 97 -12.36 -9.22 10.30
C ILE A 97 -11.58 -8.00 9.80
N THR A 98 -11.84 -7.55 8.57
CA THR A 98 -11.06 -6.50 7.92
C THR A 98 -11.28 -5.13 8.56
N ALA A 99 -12.47 -4.81 9.03
CA ALA A 99 -12.76 -3.51 9.66
C ALA A 99 -11.87 -3.26 10.88
N GLY A 100 -11.70 -4.24 11.76
CA GLY A 100 -10.84 -4.12 12.93
C GLY A 100 -9.36 -4.00 12.56
N VAL A 101 -8.90 -4.78 11.59
CA VAL A 101 -7.50 -4.76 11.13
C VAL A 101 -7.17 -3.45 10.42
N ILE A 102 -8.08 -2.95 9.57
CA ILE A 102 -7.92 -1.66 8.91
C ILE A 102 -7.77 -0.53 9.93
N LYS A 103 -8.63 -0.52 10.94
CA LYS A 103 -8.55 0.49 12.02
C LYS A 103 -7.21 0.40 12.74
N SER A 104 -6.78 -0.78 13.13
CA SER A 104 -5.50 -1.00 13.79
C SER A 104 -4.32 -0.56 12.92
N PHE A 105 -4.35 -0.88 11.63
CA PHE A 105 -3.31 -0.46 10.69
C PHE A 105 -3.19 1.06 10.61
N HIS A 106 -4.29 1.79 10.54
CA HIS A 106 -4.27 3.25 10.52
C HIS A 106 -3.79 3.86 11.84
N GLU A 107 -4.07 3.22 12.97
CA GLU A 107 -3.57 3.66 14.28
C GLU A 107 -2.05 3.44 14.40
N ASP A 108 -1.52 2.35 13.86
CA ASP A 108 -0.10 1.98 13.94
C ASP A 108 0.79 2.78 12.99
N ILE A 109 0.22 3.32 11.94
CA ILE A 109 0.91 4.06 10.88
C ILE A 109 0.53 5.54 10.88
#